data_af5787a972d84f956d2c4ab059717f11
#
_entry.id   af5787a972d84f956d2c4ab059717f11
#
_cell.length_a   1.000
_cell.length_b   1.000
_cell.length_c   1.000
_cell.angle_alpha   90.00
_cell.angle_beta   90.00
_cell.angle_gamma   90.00
#
_symmetry.space_group_name_H-M   'P 1'
#
loop_
_entity.id
_entity.type
_entity.pdbx_description
1 polymer ?
#
loop_
_entity_poly.entity_id
_entity_poly.type
_entity_poly.pdbx_seq_one_letter_code
_entity_poly.pdbx_strand_id
1 'polypeptide(L)'
;LGPFHTEFDGNGFAYTSAFISSEIVKWKLGTWEVVDRIPVFYSIGHLMIPGGDTMKPWGQYVIALNKVTKDRYLPTGPELTQSAQLIDITGNKMEMLLDFPTIGEPHCAQAIPADIVMKNSKQFYELSANQHPFAVKSEVETGVERKGNEVHVRMSTIRTHFAPDNIEGVKMGDIVYFHVTNLEQDWDVPHGFGILGLQNSELLIMPGQTRTITWKPSREGVFPFYCTDFCSA
;
A
#
# COMPACT_ATOMS: atom_id res chain seq x y z
N LEU A 1 31.02 3.57 -5.16
CA LEU A 1 31.65 2.37 -4.58
C LEU A 1 30.61 1.30 -4.24
N GLY A 2 30.99 0.03 -4.40
CA GLY A 2 30.12 -1.12 -4.09
C GLY A 2 29.04 -1.33 -5.13
N PRO A 3 29.38 -1.62 -6.40
CA PRO A 3 28.37 -1.99 -7.40
C PRO A 3 27.63 -3.25 -6.93
N PHE A 4 26.31 -3.22 -7.07
CA PHE A 4 25.47 -4.29 -6.52
C PHE A 4 24.56 -4.91 -7.58
N HIS A 5 23.75 -4.11 -8.26
CA HIS A 5 22.79 -4.59 -9.26
C HIS A 5 22.81 -3.71 -10.51
N THR A 6 22.62 -4.30 -11.67
CA THR A 6 22.62 -3.58 -12.96
C THR A 6 21.43 -4.00 -13.81
N GLU A 7 20.74 -3.02 -14.37
CA GLU A 7 19.69 -3.22 -15.37
C GLU A 7 19.89 -2.31 -16.59
N PHE A 8 19.09 -2.55 -17.64
CA PHE A 8 19.28 -1.95 -18.95
C PHE A 8 18.02 -1.25 -19.44
N ASP A 9 18.16 -0.15 -20.17
CA ASP A 9 17.03 0.62 -20.71
C ASP A 9 16.61 0.24 -22.15
N GLY A 10 17.40 -0.61 -22.80
CA GLY A 10 17.18 -0.95 -24.22
C GLY A 10 17.66 0.12 -25.20
N ASN A 11 18.14 1.27 -24.72
CA ASN A 11 18.59 2.40 -25.54
C ASN A 11 20.13 2.56 -25.57
N GLY A 12 20.82 1.53 -25.13
CA GLY A 12 22.29 1.49 -25.10
C GLY A 12 22.93 1.94 -23.80
N PHE A 13 22.16 2.07 -22.74
CA PHE A 13 22.66 2.42 -21.41
C PHE A 13 22.36 1.32 -20.39
N ALA A 14 23.23 1.22 -19.42
CA ALA A 14 23.07 0.41 -18.23
C ALA A 14 23.10 1.31 -16.99
N TYR A 15 22.40 0.87 -15.97
CA TYR A 15 22.23 1.58 -14.70
C TYR A 15 22.66 0.64 -13.58
N THR A 16 23.66 1.05 -12.84
CA THR A 16 24.24 0.23 -11.77
C THR A 16 24.01 0.91 -10.43
N SER A 17 23.45 0.19 -9.48
CA SER A 17 23.38 0.62 -8.10
C SER A 17 24.74 0.52 -7.44
N ALA A 18 25.15 1.57 -6.74
CA ALA A 18 26.38 1.64 -5.97
C ALA A 18 26.05 1.75 -4.48
N PHE A 19 26.00 0.61 -3.82
CA PHE A 19 25.51 0.46 -2.45
C PHE A 19 26.23 1.35 -1.43
N ILE A 20 27.56 1.34 -1.46
CA ILE A 20 28.37 2.08 -0.49
C ILE A 20 28.29 3.59 -0.72
N SER A 21 28.35 4.03 -1.98
CA SER A 21 28.29 5.45 -2.32
C SER A 21 26.87 6.01 -2.42
N SER A 22 25.84 5.17 -2.26
CA SER A 22 24.43 5.57 -2.31
C SER A 22 24.09 6.36 -3.56
N GLU A 23 24.37 5.80 -4.72
CA GLU A 23 24.12 6.43 -6.02
C GLU A 23 23.72 5.40 -7.07
N ILE A 24 23.05 5.86 -8.13
CA ILE A 24 22.92 5.12 -9.39
C ILE A 24 23.89 5.72 -10.40
N VAL A 25 24.58 4.84 -11.09
CA VAL A 25 25.53 5.20 -12.14
C VAL A 25 24.97 4.80 -13.49
N LYS A 26 24.70 5.77 -14.36
CA LYS A 26 24.35 5.56 -15.77
C LYS A 26 25.63 5.47 -16.60
N TRP A 27 25.76 4.42 -17.39
CA TRP A 27 26.92 4.24 -18.23
C TRP A 27 26.54 3.64 -19.59
N LYS A 28 27.36 3.94 -20.62
CA LYS A 28 27.07 3.56 -21.99
C LYS A 28 27.64 2.17 -22.32
N LEU A 29 26.81 1.34 -22.89
CA LEU A 29 27.21 0.02 -23.38
C LEU A 29 28.21 0.15 -24.54
N GLY A 30 29.20 -0.73 -24.54
CA GLY A 30 30.23 -0.79 -25.55
C GLY A 30 31.44 0.13 -25.32
N THR A 31 31.21 1.33 -24.78
CA THR A 31 32.30 2.28 -24.45
C THR A 31 32.69 2.29 -22.98
N TRP A 32 31.79 1.82 -22.09
CA TRP A 32 31.94 1.81 -20.64
C TRP A 32 32.09 3.21 -20.01
N GLU A 33 31.73 4.22 -20.77
CA GLU A 33 31.75 5.60 -20.30
C GLU A 33 30.63 5.85 -19.28
N VAL A 34 30.98 6.45 -18.16
CA VAL A 34 30.01 6.94 -17.19
C VAL A 34 29.41 8.24 -17.71
N VAL A 35 28.09 8.24 -17.93
CA VAL A 35 27.38 9.36 -18.51
C VAL A 35 26.76 10.26 -17.45
N ASP A 36 26.24 9.66 -16.38
CA ASP A 36 25.58 10.40 -15.31
C ASP A 36 25.61 9.65 -13.98
N ARG A 37 25.35 10.36 -12.88
CA ARG A 37 25.24 9.82 -11.52
C ARG A 37 24.16 10.58 -10.78
N ILE A 38 23.32 9.85 -10.04
CA ILE A 38 22.32 10.45 -9.17
C ILE A 38 22.44 9.86 -7.75
N PRO A 39 22.50 10.71 -6.71
CA PRO A 39 22.48 10.24 -5.34
C PRO A 39 21.10 9.68 -4.96
N VAL A 40 21.09 8.64 -4.14
CA VAL A 40 19.89 8.03 -3.56
C VAL A 40 20.01 7.94 -2.04
N PHE A 41 18.95 7.64 -1.30
CA PHE A 41 18.89 7.88 0.14
C PHE A 41 18.31 6.70 0.92
N TYR A 42 19.11 5.70 1.33
CA TYR A 42 20.54 5.48 1.17
C TYR A 42 20.83 3.99 0.96
N SER A 43 22.08 3.66 0.67
CA SER A 43 22.54 2.28 0.53
C SER A 43 21.65 1.46 -0.39
N ILE A 44 21.55 1.91 -1.64
CA ILE A 44 20.74 1.24 -2.65
C ILE A 44 21.21 -0.20 -2.87
N GLY A 45 20.28 -1.16 -2.69
CA GLY A 45 20.50 -2.55 -3.09
C GLY A 45 20.11 -2.75 -4.55
N HIS A 46 18.99 -3.43 -4.77
CA HIS A 46 18.48 -3.62 -6.13
C HIS A 46 17.88 -2.32 -6.68
N LEU A 47 17.90 -2.23 -7.98
CA LEU A 47 17.14 -1.26 -8.76
C LEU A 47 16.29 -2.02 -9.78
N MET A 48 15.26 -1.38 -10.31
CA MET A 48 14.38 -1.94 -11.31
C MET A 48 14.14 -0.94 -12.43
N ILE A 49 14.34 -1.39 -13.66
CA ILE A 49 13.87 -0.71 -14.87
C ILE A 49 12.80 -1.62 -15.49
N PRO A 50 11.64 -1.11 -15.92
CA PRO A 50 10.63 -1.93 -16.56
C PRO A 50 11.18 -2.75 -17.72
N GLY A 51 11.20 -4.09 -17.54
CA GLY A 51 11.80 -5.03 -18.48
C GLY A 51 13.33 -4.98 -18.57
N GLY A 52 14.02 -4.33 -17.63
CA GLY A 52 15.47 -4.10 -17.67
C GLY A 52 16.34 -5.34 -17.57
N ASP A 53 15.77 -6.43 -17.08
CA ASP A 53 16.36 -7.78 -17.02
C ASP A 53 15.93 -8.67 -18.19
N THR A 54 15.24 -8.12 -19.18
CA THR A 54 14.73 -8.87 -20.36
C THR A 54 15.46 -8.46 -21.64
N MET A 55 15.20 -9.22 -22.71
CA MET A 55 15.73 -8.92 -24.06
C MET A 55 15.10 -7.67 -24.71
N LYS A 56 14.01 -7.14 -24.11
CA LYS A 56 13.28 -5.99 -24.64
C LYS A 56 12.86 -5.07 -23.49
N PRO A 57 13.81 -4.34 -22.89
CA PRO A 57 13.48 -3.30 -21.93
C PRO A 57 12.55 -2.25 -22.54
N TRP A 58 11.61 -1.76 -21.75
CA TRP A 58 10.61 -0.79 -22.23
C TRP A 58 10.41 0.38 -21.26
N GLY A 59 11.15 0.40 -20.16
CA GLY A 59 10.99 1.39 -19.11
C GLY A 59 11.70 2.70 -19.36
N GLN A 60 11.09 3.75 -18.86
CA GLN A 60 11.59 5.13 -18.87
C GLN A 60 11.96 5.61 -17.46
N TYR A 61 11.88 4.72 -16.48
CA TYR A 61 12.10 5.03 -15.06
C TYR A 61 12.97 3.97 -14.41
N VAL A 62 13.70 4.39 -13.39
CA VAL A 62 14.35 3.50 -12.44
C VAL A 62 13.62 3.60 -11.11
N ILE A 63 13.34 2.46 -10.50
CA ILE A 63 12.99 2.38 -9.08
C ILE A 63 14.24 1.99 -8.30
N ALA A 64 14.70 2.87 -7.43
CA ALA A 64 15.79 2.63 -6.49
C ALA A 64 15.23 2.04 -5.19
N LEU A 65 15.78 0.92 -4.73
CA LEU A 65 15.36 0.24 -3.51
C LEU A 65 16.43 0.42 -2.42
N ASN A 66 16.18 1.37 -1.52
CA ASN A 66 17.15 1.81 -0.53
C ASN A 66 16.97 1.04 0.78
N LYS A 67 18.09 0.64 1.37
CA LYS A 67 18.12 -0.22 2.57
C LYS A 67 18.14 0.58 3.88
N VAL A 68 18.49 1.85 3.83
CA VAL A 68 18.62 2.74 4.99
C VAL A 68 18.14 4.14 4.62
N THR A 69 17.29 4.75 5.43
CA THR A 69 16.82 6.13 5.22
C THR A 69 17.49 7.13 6.13
N LYS A 70 18.04 6.69 7.25
CA LYS A 70 18.80 7.51 8.19
C LYS A 70 18.11 8.82 8.52
N ASP A 71 17.09 8.76 9.34
CA ASP A 71 16.33 9.91 9.89
C ASP A 71 15.46 10.71 8.91
N ARG A 72 15.40 10.33 7.64
CA ARG A 72 14.64 11.10 6.63
C ARG A 72 13.13 11.21 6.91
N TYR A 73 12.56 10.22 7.58
CA TYR A 73 11.11 10.13 7.81
C TYR A 73 10.73 10.16 9.30
N LEU A 74 11.58 10.69 10.15
CA LEU A 74 11.35 10.73 11.60
C LEU A 74 9.98 11.27 12.04
N PRO A 75 9.41 12.31 11.40
CA PRO A 75 8.10 12.80 11.80
C PRO A 75 6.94 11.86 11.44
N THR A 76 7.14 10.93 10.53
CA THR A 76 6.07 10.12 9.93
C THR A 76 6.27 8.62 10.08
N GLY A 77 7.40 8.17 10.58
CA GLY A 77 7.70 6.74 10.66
C GLY A 77 8.87 6.41 11.59
N PRO A 78 9.20 5.14 11.74
CA PRO A 78 10.33 4.70 12.53
C PRO A 78 11.66 5.16 11.93
N GLU A 79 12.64 5.36 12.79
CA GLU A 79 13.96 5.90 12.44
C GLU A 79 14.71 5.14 11.34
N LEU A 80 14.45 3.85 11.23
CA LEU A 80 15.10 2.97 10.24
C LEU A 80 14.15 2.56 9.09
N THR A 81 13.15 3.37 8.79
CA THR A 81 12.28 3.14 7.63
C THR A 81 13.11 3.18 6.35
N GLN A 82 12.97 2.15 5.54
CA GLN A 82 13.57 2.07 4.22
C GLN A 82 12.77 2.91 3.22
N SER A 83 13.31 3.07 2.01
CA SER A 83 12.65 3.89 1.00
C SER A 83 12.76 3.30 -0.40
N ALA A 84 11.87 3.74 -1.27
CA ALA A 84 12.00 3.60 -2.70
C ALA A 84 11.96 4.98 -3.37
N GLN A 85 12.69 5.12 -4.48
CA GLN A 85 12.77 6.37 -5.22
C GLN A 85 12.47 6.12 -6.68
N LEU A 86 11.60 6.95 -7.26
CA LEU A 86 11.29 6.96 -8.68
C LEU A 86 12.20 7.97 -9.39
N ILE A 87 12.89 7.52 -10.41
CA ILE A 87 13.87 8.32 -11.15
C ILE A 87 13.56 8.25 -12.63
N ASP A 88 13.40 9.41 -13.28
CA ASP A 88 13.26 9.53 -14.72
C ASP A 88 14.64 9.33 -15.39
N ILE A 89 14.66 8.52 -16.45
CA ILE A 89 15.87 8.21 -17.24
C ILE A 89 15.69 8.55 -18.73
N THR A 90 14.62 9.24 -19.10
CA THR A 90 14.34 9.62 -20.49
C THR A 90 15.30 10.67 -21.03
N GLY A 91 15.84 11.51 -20.15
CA GLY A 91 16.77 12.58 -20.49
C GLY A 91 18.24 12.13 -20.53
N ASN A 92 19.10 13.09 -20.87
CA ASN A 92 20.55 12.88 -20.77
C ASN A 92 21.00 12.72 -19.31
N LYS A 93 20.32 13.39 -18.39
CA LYS A 93 20.52 13.28 -16.96
C LYS A 93 19.33 12.56 -16.32
N MET A 94 19.63 11.85 -15.26
CA MET A 94 18.63 11.23 -14.40
C MET A 94 18.00 12.30 -13.48
N GLU A 95 16.67 12.22 -13.27
CA GLU A 95 15.95 13.15 -12.42
C GLU A 95 15.11 12.38 -11.38
N MET A 96 15.26 12.72 -10.11
CA MET A 96 14.47 12.13 -9.04
C MET A 96 13.09 12.77 -9.01
N LEU A 97 12.06 11.98 -9.28
CA LEU A 97 10.65 12.43 -9.31
C LEU A 97 9.95 12.24 -7.96
N LEU A 98 10.25 11.16 -7.26
CA LEU A 98 9.55 10.79 -6.03
C LEU A 98 10.48 10.05 -5.08
N ASP A 99 10.35 10.35 -3.80
CA ASP A 99 11.03 9.67 -2.68
C ASP A 99 9.96 9.31 -1.63
N PHE A 100 9.79 8.03 -1.34
CA PHE A 100 8.72 7.57 -0.45
C PHE A 100 9.19 6.45 0.49
N PRO A 101 8.69 6.42 1.74
CA PRO A 101 9.04 5.38 2.69
C PRO A 101 8.41 4.04 2.30
N THR A 102 9.07 2.95 2.67
CA THR A 102 8.55 1.59 2.57
C THR A 102 8.47 0.95 3.95
N ILE A 103 7.53 0.03 4.13
CA ILE A 103 7.46 -0.79 5.34
C ILE A 103 8.27 -2.07 5.09
N GLY A 104 9.34 -2.23 5.87
CA GLY A 104 10.31 -3.28 5.66
C GLY A 104 11.29 -3.00 4.53
N GLU A 105 12.34 -3.81 4.44
CA GLU A 105 13.40 -3.64 3.45
C GLU A 105 12.90 -3.94 2.04
N PRO A 106 12.88 -2.96 1.12
CA PRO A 106 12.53 -3.23 -0.27
C PRO A 106 13.67 -4.02 -0.92
N HIS A 107 13.41 -5.26 -1.33
CA HIS A 107 14.43 -6.12 -1.91
C HIS A 107 14.39 -6.12 -3.43
N CYS A 108 13.24 -6.45 -3.99
CA CYS A 108 13.01 -6.45 -5.43
C CYS A 108 11.74 -5.68 -5.77
N ALA A 109 11.68 -5.17 -6.99
CA ALA A 109 10.50 -4.58 -7.60
C ALA A 109 10.28 -5.16 -8.99
N GLN A 110 9.04 -5.16 -9.45
CA GLN A 110 8.65 -5.57 -10.79
C GLN A 110 7.71 -4.55 -11.39
N ALA A 111 7.86 -4.27 -12.66
CA ALA A 111 6.91 -3.45 -13.41
C ALA A 111 6.02 -4.35 -14.27
N ILE A 112 4.74 -4.09 -14.24
CA ILE A 112 3.75 -4.76 -15.06
C ILE A 112 3.13 -3.72 -15.98
N PRO A 113 3.04 -3.96 -17.29
CA PRO A 113 2.36 -3.04 -18.21
C PRO A 113 0.92 -2.75 -17.76
N ALA A 114 0.54 -1.48 -17.75
CA ALA A 114 -0.75 -1.05 -17.24
C ALA A 114 -1.93 -1.71 -17.96
N ASP A 115 -1.81 -1.98 -19.25
CA ASP A 115 -2.84 -2.65 -20.04
C ASP A 115 -3.10 -4.11 -19.60
N ILE A 116 -2.08 -4.78 -19.05
CA ILE A 116 -2.22 -6.13 -18.47
C ILE A 116 -2.94 -6.02 -17.13
N VAL A 117 -2.55 -5.10 -16.28
CA VAL A 117 -3.16 -4.89 -14.97
C VAL A 117 -4.61 -4.46 -15.12
N MET A 118 -4.88 -3.47 -15.98
CA MET A 118 -6.23 -2.92 -16.19
C MET A 118 -7.23 -3.92 -16.75
N LYS A 119 -6.79 -4.90 -17.54
CA LYS A 119 -7.66 -5.99 -18.01
C LYS A 119 -8.12 -6.91 -16.89
N ASN A 120 -7.33 -7.06 -15.86
CA ASN A 120 -7.52 -8.04 -14.80
C ASN A 120 -7.87 -7.39 -13.44
N SER A 121 -7.68 -6.09 -13.31
CA SER A 121 -8.09 -5.36 -12.11
C SER A 121 -9.59 -5.12 -12.12
N LYS A 122 -10.25 -5.43 -11.03
CA LYS A 122 -11.61 -4.94 -10.80
C LYS A 122 -11.48 -3.43 -10.53
N GLN A 123 -11.95 -2.64 -11.48
CA GLN A 123 -12.15 -1.23 -11.22
C GLN A 123 -13.25 -1.10 -10.18
N PHE A 124 -13.12 -0.11 -9.35
CA PHE A 124 -13.97 0.33 -8.24
C PHE A 124 -15.34 -0.31 -8.15
N TYR A 125 -15.72 -0.64 -6.94
CA TYR A 125 -17.08 -0.99 -6.62
C TYR A 125 -17.88 0.30 -6.50
N GLU A 126 -18.70 0.59 -7.50
CA GLU A 126 -19.75 1.56 -7.26
C GLU A 126 -20.62 1.04 -6.12
N LEU A 127 -20.92 1.89 -5.15
CA LEU A 127 -21.77 1.55 -4.01
C LEU A 127 -23.13 0.99 -4.47
N SER A 128 -23.65 1.48 -5.59
CA SER A 128 -24.86 0.98 -6.24
C SER A 128 -24.77 -0.47 -6.72
N ALA A 129 -23.57 -0.95 -7.02
CA ALA A 129 -23.30 -2.31 -7.46
C ALA A 129 -23.03 -3.29 -6.30
N ASN A 130 -22.99 -2.80 -5.06
CA ASN A 130 -22.74 -3.62 -3.89
C ASN A 130 -23.94 -4.54 -3.61
N GLN A 131 -23.74 -5.85 -3.77
CA GLN A 131 -24.75 -6.88 -3.57
C GLN A 131 -24.68 -7.55 -2.18
N HIS A 132 -23.87 -7.04 -1.28
CA HIS A 132 -23.77 -7.59 0.05
C HIS A 132 -25.10 -7.37 0.82
N PRO A 133 -25.68 -8.39 1.48
CA PRO A 133 -27.01 -8.29 2.09
C PRO A 133 -27.10 -7.30 3.24
N PHE A 134 -25.96 -6.93 3.82
CA PHE A 134 -25.87 -5.95 4.92
C PHE A 134 -25.14 -4.67 4.50
N ALA A 135 -25.00 -4.42 3.18
CA ALA A 135 -24.45 -3.16 2.71
C ALA A 135 -25.31 -1.99 3.15
N VAL A 136 -24.66 -0.87 3.48
CA VAL A 136 -25.33 0.41 3.74
C VAL A 136 -24.94 1.41 2.67
N LYS A 137 -25.87 2.29 2.30
CA LYS A 137 -25.65 3.36 1.30
C LYS A 137 -25.40 4.71 1.93
N SER A 138 -25.68 4.82 3.21
CA SER A 138 -25.47 6.02 4.00
C SER A 138 -25.37 5.66 5.47
N GLU A 139 -24.88 6.58 6.28
CA GLU A 139 -24.73 6.37 7.74
C GLU A 139 -26.08 6.18 8.46
N VAL A 140 -27.15 6.73 7.94
CA VAL A 140 -28.49 6.56 8.53
C VAL A 140 -29.02 5.12 8.43
N GLU A 141 -28.44 4.29 7.58
CA GLU A 141 -28.80 2.88 7.44
C GLU A 141 -28.00 1.95 8.38
N THR A 142 -27.04 2.52 9.11
CA THR A 142 -26.24 1.77 10.08
C THR A 142 -27.04 1.38 11.30
N GLY A 143 -26.60 0.35 12.01
CA GLY A 143 -27.28 -0.06 13.24
C GLY A 143 -26.94 -1.47 13.66
N VAL A 144 -27.53 -1.87 14.78
CA VAL A 144 -27.29 -3.17 15.41
C VAL A 144 -28.61 -3.97 15.43
N GLU A 145 -28.56 -5.18 14.90
CA GLU A 145 -29.66 -6.14 14.91
C GLU A 145 -29.25 -7.40 15.66
N ARG A 146 -30.09 -7.86 16.57
CA ARG A 146 -29.85 -9.09 17.33
C ARG A 146 -30.82 -10.19 16.94
N LYS A 147 -30.28 -11.38 16.68
CA LYS A 147 -31.07 -12.60 16.42
C LYS A 147 -30.54 -13.71 17.34
N GLY A 148 -31.17 -13.88 18.51
CA GLY A 148 -30.67 -14.80 19.52
C GLY A 148 -29.30 -14.38 20.07
N ASN A 149 -28.28 -15.21 19.87
CA ASN A 149 -26.90 -14.91 20.21
C ASN A 149 -26.08 -14.34 19.03
N GLU A 150 -26.69 -14.11 17.88
CA GLU A 150 -26.07 -13.44 16.77
C GLU A 150 -26.34 -11.94 16.82
N VAL A 151 -25.29 -11.14 16.70
CA VAL A 151 -25.38 -9.68 16.66
C VAL A 151 -24.82 -9.19 15.33
N HIS A 152 -25.68 -8.66 14.50
CA HIS A 152 -25.31 -8.09 13.22
C HIS A 152 -25.17 -6.58 13.35
N VAL A 153 -23.98 -6.08 13.12
CA VAL A 153 -23.66 -4.64 13.15
C VAL A 153 -23.46 -4.17 11.72
N ARG A 154 -24.40 -3.41 11.18
CA ARG A 154 -24.25 -2.72 9.91
C ARG A 154 -23.51 -1.43 10.16
N MET A 155 -22.32 -1.31 9.59
CA MET A 155 -21.43 -0.16 9.78
C MET A 155 -21.09 0.49 8.45
N SER A 156 -20.88 1.79 8.51
CA SER A 156 -20.15 2.52 7.49
C SER A 156 -18.77 2.92 7.96
N THR A 157 -17.86 3.09 7.03
CA THR A 157 -16.60 3.78 7.23
C THR A 157 -16.43 4.85 6.16
N ILE A 158 -15.98 5.99 6.60
CA ILE A 158 -15.62 7.14 5.77
C ILE A 158 -14.51 7.89 6.50
N ARG A 159 -13.68 8.62 5.82
CA ARG A 159 -12.69 9.51 6.43
C ARG A 159 -13.43 10.55 7.29
N THR A 160 -13.31 10.52 8.59
CA THR A 160 -12.33 9.97 9.51
C THR A 160 -12.97 9.14 10.62
N HIS A 161 -14.09 8.47 10.38
CA HIS A 161 -14.83 7.75 11.42
C HIS A 161 -15.55 6.49 10.91
N PHE A 162 -16.06 5.73 11.88
CA PHE A 162 -17.03 4.65 11.67
C PHE A 162 -18.40 5.06 12.22
N ALA A 163 -19.45 4.63 11.56
CA ALA A 163 -20.79 4.71 12.12
C ALA A 163 -21.44 3.31 12.17
N PRO A 164 -22.04 2.87 13.29
CA PRO A 164 -21.98 3.54 14.59
C PRO A 164 -20.57 3.48 15.19
N ASP A 165 -20.19 4.49 15.96
CA ASP A 165 -18.91 4.60 16.68
C ASP A 165 -18.94 3.94 18.07
N ASN A 166 -20.13 3.62 18.59
CA ASN A 166 -20.33 2.91 19.83
C ASN A 166 -21.36 1.78 19.64
N ILE A 167 -21.01 0.59 20.13
CA ILE A 167 -21.85 -0.61 20.06
C ILE A 167 -21.99 -1.20 21.44
N GLU A 168 -23.19 -1.17 21.96
CA GLU A 168 -23.50 -1.62 23.31
C GLU A 168 -24.33 -2.90 23.32
N GLY A 169 -24.43 -3.53 24.49
CA GLY A 169 -25.30 -4.67 24.73
C GLY A 169 -24.82 -6.00 24.17
N VAL A 170 -23.55 -6.07 23.73
CA VAL A 170 -22.91 -7.35 23.40
C VAL A 170 -22.64 -8.13 24.67
N LYS A 171 -22.93 -9.45 24.66
CA LYS A 171 -22.81 -10.33 25.82
C LYS A 171 -21.80 -11.44 25.59
N MET A 172 -21.32 -11.98 26.67
CA MET A 172 -20.54 -13.22 26.60
C MET A 172 -21.37 -14.34 25.96
N GLY A 173 -20.77 -15.01 24.97
CA GLY A 173 -21.42 -16.07 24.18
C GLY A 173 -22.08 -15.58 22.89
N ASP A 174 -22.14 -14.28 22.67
CA ASP A 174 -22.57 -13.73 21.38
C ASP A 174 -21.56 -14.00 20.27
N ILE A 175 -22.07 -14.06 19.06
CA ILE A 175 -21.28 -14.02 17.82
C ILE A 175 -21.62 -12.69 17.15
N VAL A 176 -20.64 -11.81 17.06
CA VAL A 176 -20.81 -10.48 16.47
C VAL A 176 -20.29 -10.48 15.05
N TYR A 177 -21.14 -10.07 14.11
CA TYR A 177 -20.80 -9.89 12.71
C TYR A 177 -20.77 -8.39 12.42
N PHE A 178 -19.59 -7.85 12.20
CA PHE A 178 -19.41 -6.48 11.73
C PHE A 178 -19.42 -6.47 10.21
N HIS A 179 -20.45 -5.88 9.63
CA HIS A 179 -20.59 -5.68 8.19
C HIS A 179 -20.23 -4.24 7.88
N VAL A 180 -18.99 -4.02 7.50
CA VAL A 180 -18.43 -2.67 7.30
C VAL A 180 -18.47 -2.32 5.83
N THR A 181 -19.18 -1.25 5.48
CA THR A 181 -19.27 -0.69 4.13
C THR A 181 -18.41 0.56 4.03
N ASN A 182 -17.51 0.60 3.07
CA ASN A 182 -16.73 1.80 2.77
C ASN A 182 -17.57 2.73 1.86
N LEU A 183 -17.92 3.91 2.38
CA LEU A 183 -18.72 4.93 1.71
C LEU A 183 -17.89 6.00 1.01
N GLU A 184 -16.56 5.86 0.97
CA GLU A 184 -15.71 6.78 0.24
C GLU A 184 -16.09 6.84 -1.23
N GLN A 185 -16.04 8.05 -1.78
CA GLN A 185 -16.26 8.30 -3.20
C GLN A 185 -14.95 8.34 -3.99
N ASP A 186 -13.85 8.57 -3.28
CA ASP A 186 -12.51 8.54 -3.86
C ASP A 186 -12.03 7.09 -3.94
N TRP A 187 -11.75 6.67 -5.12
CA TRP A 187 -11.41 5.29 -5.44
C TRP A 187 -10.11 4.76 -4.81
N ASP A 188 -9.25 5.63 -4.36
CA ASP A 188 -7.95 5.34 -3.77
C ASP A 188 -7.95 5.43 -2.23
N VAL A 189 -9.13 5.46 -1.61
CA VAL A 189 -9.26 5.54 -0.15
C VAL A 189 -9.82 4.24 0.41
N PRO A 190 -9.01 3.19 0.54
CA PRO A 190 -9.41 2.00 1.26
C PRO A 190 -9.47 2.30 2.76
N HIS A 191 -10.26 1.50 3.48
CA HIS A 191 -10.27 1.47 4.93
C HIS A 191 -9.97 0.08 5.43
N GLY A 192 -9.37 0.00 6.60
CA GLY A 192 -9.23 -1.24 7.32
C GLY A 192 -10.21 -1.31 8.49
N PHE A 193 -10.39 -2.47 9.09
CA PHE A 193 -11.16 -2.63 10.31
C PHE A 193 -10.52 -3.68 11.21
N GLY A 194 -10.25 -3.30 12.44
CA GLY A 194 -9.73 -4.18 13.48
C GLY A 194 -10.36 -3.90 14.82
N ILE A 195 -10.39 -4.92 15.69
CA ILE A 195 -10.84 -4.82 17.07
C ILE A 195 -9.70 -5.24 17.97
N LEU A 196 -9.42 -4.45 19.00
CA LEU A 196 -8.38 -4.79 19.97
C LEU A 196 -8.64 -6.17 20.61
N GLY A 197 -7.66 -7.05 20.49
CA GLY A 197 -7.73 -8.43 21.01
C GLY A 197 -8.25 -9.47 20.02
N LEU A 198 -8.61 -9.10 18.81
CA LEU A 198 -8.86 -10.04 17.71
C LEU A 198 -7.56 -10.28 16.93
N GLN A 199 -7.10 -11.54 16.91
CA GLN A 199 -5.90 -11.88 16.14
C GLN A 199 -6.21 -11.96 14.65
N ASN A 200 -5.32 -11.41 13.81
CA ASN A 200 -5.31 -11.53 12.35
C ASN A 200 -6.53 -10.94 11.62
N SER A 201 -7.01 -9.80 12.04
CA SER A 201 -8.13 -9.14 11.37
C SER A 201 -7.68 -7.89 10.60
N GLU A 202 -6.74 -8.04 9.69
CA GLU A 202 -6.56 -7.03 8.67
C GLU A 202 -7.64 -7.22 7.60
N LEU A 203 -8.65 -6.42 7.65
CA LEU A 203 -9.73 -6.40 6.69
C LEU A 203 -9.61 -5.14 5.85
N LEU A 204 -9.11 -5.26 4.64
CA LEU A 204 -9.08 -4.15 3.70
C LEU A 204 -10.44 -4.06 2.99
N ILE A 205 -11.04 -2.86 3.03
CA ILE A 205 -12.37 -2.56 2.46
C ILE A 205 -12.19 -1.46 1.44
N MET A 206 -12.30 -1.80 0.16
CA MET A 206 -12.21 -0.81 -0.92
C MET A 206 -13.48 0.05 -0.98
N PRO A 207 -13.42 1.27 -1.53
CA PRO A 207 -14.59 2.12 -1.74
C PRO A 207 -15.75 1.37 -2.38
N GLY A 208 -16.95 1.52 -1.85
CA GLY A 208 -18.16 0.83 -2.30
C GLY A 208 -18.28 -0.63 -1.87
N GLN A 209 -17.26 -1.24 -1.27
CA GLN A 209 -17.32 -2.61 -0.76
C GLN A 209 -17.92 -2.71 0.63
N THR A 210 -18.54 -3.87 0.89
CA THR A 210 -18.86 -4.31 2.25
C THR A 210 -18.08 -5.59 2.57
N ARG A 211 -17.47 -5.63 3.73
CA ARG A 211 -16.78 -6.81 4.25
C ARG A 211 -17.35 -7.18 5.62
N THR A 212 -17.34 -8.46 5.92
CA THR A 212 -17.79 -8.97 7.21
C THR A 212 -16.63 -9.55 7.99
N ILE A 213 -16.50 -9.11 9.23
CA ILE A 213 -15.62 -9.72 10.23
C ILE A 213 -16.46 -10.31 11.36
N THR A 214 -16.09 -11.50 11.81
CA THR A 214 -16.76 -12.18 12.90
C THR A 214 -15.93 -12.11 14.16
N TRP A 215 -16.55 -11.72 15.25
CA TRP A 215 -15.91 -11.62 16.56
C TRP A 215 -16.73 -12.33 17.63
N LYS A 216 -16.02 -12.98 18.56
CA LYS A 216 -16.62 -13.57 19.75
C LYS A 216 -15.93 -12.98 20.97
N PRO A 217 -16.65 -12.23 21.82
CA PRO A 217 -16.05 -11.68 23.03
C PRO A 217 -15.60 -12.81 23.97
N SER A 218 -14.35 -12.75 24.39
CA SER A 218 -13.75 -13.73 25.31
C SER A 218 -13.76 -13.28 26.77
N ARG A 219 -14.12 -12.02 27.03
CA ARG A 219 -14.20 -11.40 28.36
C ARG A 219 -15.13 -10.19 28.29
N GLU A 220 -15.56 -9.73 29.46
CA GLU A 220 -16.21 -8.42 29.60
C GLU A 220 -15.21 -7.27 29.47
N GLY A 221 -15.66 -6.13 29.03
CA GLY A 221 -14.85 -4.92 28.91
C GLY A 221 -15.22 -4.05 27.69
N VAL A 222 -14.41 -3.03 27.48
CA VAL A 222 -14.46 -2.17 26.30
C VAL A 222 -13.40 -2.64 25.32
N PHE A 223 -13.80 -2.80 24.07
CA PHE A 223 -12.94 -3.27 22.99
C PHE A 223 -12.90 -2.20 21.90
N PRO A 224 -11.90 -1.35 21.87
CA PRO A 224 -11.75 -0.39 20.80
C PRO A 224 -11.65 -1.06 19.44
N PHE A 225 -12.37 -0.54 18.47
CA PHE A 225 -12.17 -0.85 17.05
C PHE A 225 -11.57 0.36 16.33
N TYR A 226 -10.84 0.11 15.27
CA TYR A 226 -10.05 1.13 14.62
C TYR A 226 -9.79 0.76 13.16
N CYS A 227 -9.44 1.76 12.37
CA CYS A 227 -8.96 1.53 11.02
C CYS A 227 -7.55 0.94 11.06
N THR A 228 -7.33 -0.18 10.37
CA THR A 228 -6.04 -0.86 10.26
C THR A 228 -5.22 -0.39 9.07
N ASP A 229 -5.82 0.38 8.19
CA ASP A 229 -5.14 1.02 7.07
C ASP A 229 -4.74 2.46 7.42
N PHE A 230 -3.83 3.01 6.66
CA PHE A 230 -3.36 4.37 6.85
C PHE A 230 -4.41 5.36 6.36
N CYS A 231 -5.41 5.63 7.20
CA CYS A 231 -6.44 6.63 6.95
C CYS A 231 -5.98 8.02 7.41
N SER A 232 -4.84 8.48 6.93
CA SER A 232 -4.42 9.83 7.30
C SER A 232 -5.37 10.85 6.69
N ALA A 233 -5.87 11.70 7.55
CA ALA A 233 -6.54 12.92 7.13
C ALA A 233 -5.54 13.91 6.53
#